data_13a30f477d280096e4979e624a321a0b
#
_entry.id   13a30f477d280096e4979e624a321a0b
#
_cell.length_a   1.000
_cell.length_b   1.000
_cell.length_c   1.000
_cell.angle_alpha   90.00
_cell.angle_beta   90.00
_cell.angle_gamma   90.00
#
_symmetry.space_group_name_H-M   'P 1'
#
loop_
_entity.id
_entity.type
_entity.pdbx_description
1 polymer ?
#
loop_
_entity_poly.entity_id
_entity_poly.type
_entity_poly.pdbx_seq_one_letter_code
_entity_poly.pdbx_strand_id
1 'polypeptide(L)'
;MAKEKFVRTKPHVNVGTMGHIDHGKTTLTAAITKVMALKGMAEFKAYDQIDKAPEERERGITISIAHVEYETEKRHYAHVDMPGHRDYIKNMITGAAQVDGAILVVAATDGPMPQTREHVLLARQVEVPSIVVFLNKVDMMDDPELLELVELELRDLLNKYGYPGDETPIVRGSAKLALDSPSKDINAPEYKCILELMDVVDNYIPTPVRAVDKPFMMPIEDVFSIKGRGTVVTGRVERGTLKVGDTVEIVGLRETRSTTVTGLEMFHKVLDVAEAGDNCGVLLRGIERDEVERGMVLAKPGSIKPHSEFEAQVYVLRKDEGGRHKAFFSGYRPQFYIRTMDVTGEVMLPPGVEMVMPGDNVTLRVKLIAPVALEQGSKFAIREGGLTVGAGTITKVFE
;
A
#
# COMPACT_ATOMS: atom_id res chain seq x y z
N MET A 1 -7.96 28.13 15.77
CA MET A 1 -9.17 27.32 16.02
C MET A 1 -8.72 25.96 16.52
N ALA A 2 -9.43 25.35 17.49
CA ALA A 2 -9.16 23.99 17.91
C ALA A 2 -9.44 23.05 16.73
N LYS A 3 -8.57 22.07 16.49
CA LYS A 3 -8.83 21.06 15.44
C LYS A 3 -10.01 20.19 15.85
N GLU A 4 -10.78 19.76 14.87
CA GLU A 4 -11.89 18.83 15.07
C GLU A 4 -11.37 17.49 15.60
N LYS A 5 -12.15 16.83 16.43
CA LYS A 5 -11.84 15.52 16.97
C LYS A 5 -12.40 14.44 16.05
N PHE A 6 -11.60 13.43 15.72
CA PHE A 6 -12.06 12.26 15.00
C PHE A 6 -12.95 11.40 15.90
N VAL A 7 -14.13 11.05 15.43
CA VAL A 7 -15.10 10.19 16.14
C VAL A 7 -15.34 8.93 15.32
N ARG A 8 -15.04 7.76 15.88
CA ARG A 8 -15.28 6.47 15.24
C ARG A 8 -16.76 6.10 15.31
N THR A 9 -17.49 6.29 14.23
CA THR A 9 -18.93 5.94 14.12
C THR A 9 -19.17 4.68 13.30
N LYS A 10 -18.20 4.30 12.45
CA LYS A 10 -18.30 3.17 11.51
C LYS A 10 -17.01 2.35 11.51
N PRO A 11 -17.05 1.08 11.08
CA PRO A 11 -15.84 0.30 10.85
C PRO A 11 -14.91 1.03 9.87
N HIS A 12 -13.62 1.09 10.22
CA HIS A 12 -12.60 1.71 9.40
C HIS A 12 -11.92 0.67 8.50
N VAL A 13 -11.86 0.96 7.19
CA VAL A 13 -11.26 0.10 6.18
C VAL A 13 -10.31 0.92 5.30
N ASN A 14 -9.12 0.39 5.07
CA ASN A 14 -8.16 0.98 4.15
C ASN A 14 -8.31 0.31 2.78
N VAL A 15 -8.61 1.08 1.75
CA VAL A 15 -8.63 0.61 0.37
C VAL A 15 -7.62 1.38 -0.45
N GLY A 16 -7.16 0.81 -1.57
CA GLY A 16 -6.22 1.53 -2.42
C GLY A 16 -6.43 1.24 -3.88
N THR A 17 -6.18 2.25 -4.74
CA THR A 17 -6.12 2.10 -6.18
C THR A 17 -4.76 1.65 -6.64
N MET A 18 -4.70 0.59 -7.42
CA MET A 18 -3.48 0.07 -8.06
C MET A 18 -3.73 -0.26 -9.53
N GLY A 19 -2.68 -0.37 -10.32
CA GLY A 19 -2.77 -0.68 -11.75
C GLY A 19 -1.74 0.09 -12.57
N HIS A 20 -1.76 -0.11 -13.88
CA HIS A 20 -0.79 0.49 -14.81
C HIS A 20 -0.86 2.03 -14.80
N ILE A 21 0.24 2.66 -15.24
CA ILE A 21 0.25 4.09 -15.54
C ILE A 21 -0.85 4.41 -16.57
N ASP A 22 -1.45 5.61 -16.49
CA ASP A 22 -2.49 6.12 -17.39
C ASP A 22 -3.80 5.31 -17.44
N HIS A 23 -3.99 4.29 -16.61
CA HIS A 23 -5.26 3.57 -16.48
C HIS A 23 -6.33 4.34 -15.70
N GLY A 24 -6.00 5.51 -15.11
CA GLY A 24 -6.95 6.43 -14.49
C GLY A 24 -7.20 6.19 -13.00
N LYS A 25 -6.20 5.72 -12.25
CA LYS A 25 -6.29 5.51 -10.78
C LYS A 25 -6.66 6.78 -10.03
N THR A 26 -5.87 7.84 -10.20
CA THR A 26 -6.09 9.14 -9.54
C THR A 26 -7.39 9.79 -10.00
N THR A 27 -7.74 9.63 -11.29
CA THR A 27 -9.05 10.08 -11.83
C THR A 27 -10.20 9.36 -11.13
N LEU A 28 -10.09 8.04 -10.91
CA LEU A 28 -11.08 7.25 -10.19
C LEU A 28 -11.17 7.69 -8.73
N THR A 29 -10.05 7.90 -8.07
CA THR A 29 -9.99 8.40 -6.68
C THR A 29 -10.70 9.74 -6.56
N ALA A 30 -10.44 10.68 -7.48
CA ALA A 30 -11.13 11.98 -7.53
C ALA A 30 -12.64 11.82 -7.79
N ALA A 31 -13.04 10.93 -8.72
CA ALA A 31 -14.44 10.65 -9.01
C ALA A 31 -15.19 10.06 -7.80
N ILE A 32 -14.56 9.16 -7.06
CA ILE A 32 -15.14 8.61 -5.82
C ILE A 32 -15.37 9.72 -4.80
N THR A 33 -14.37 10.58 -4.53
CA THR A 33 -14.53 11.68 -3.56
C THR A 33 -15.62 12.64 -3.99
N LYS A 34 -15.75 12.93 -5.31
CA LYS A 34 -16.83 13.77 -5.86
C LYS A 34 -18.22 13.19 -5.64
N VAL A 35 -18.40 11.92 -5.99
CA VAL A 35 -19.71 11.26 -5.88
C VAL A 35 -20.10 11.10 -4.40
N MET A 36 -19.14 10.75 -3.53
CA MET A 36 -19.40 10.69 -2.09
C MET A 36 -19.66 12.07 -1.49
N ALA A 37 -19.03 13.14 -2.00
CA ALA A 37 -19.34 14.52 -1.58
C ALA A 37 -20.76 14.94 -1.94
N LEU A 38 -21.32 14.51 -3.08
CA LEU A 38 -22.72 14.74 -3.43
C LEU A 38 -23.69 14.07 -2.45
N LYS A 39 -23.28 12.97 -1.81
CA LYS A 39 -24.02 12.32 -0.71
C LYS A 39 -23.78 12.97 0.66
N GLY A 40 -22.87 13.95 0.77
CA GLY A 40 -22.45 14.53 2.05
C GLY A 40 -21.54 13.63 2.87
N MET A 41 -20.89 12.64 2.24
CA MET A 41 -20.06 11.60 2.87
C MET A 41 -18.57 11.74 2.57
N ALA A 42 -18.14 12.83 1.96
CA ALA A 42 -16.75 13.16 1.69
C ALA A 42 -16.55 14.66 1.48
N GLU A 43 -15.30 15.11 1.56
CA GLU A 43 -14.86 16.35 0.96
C GLU A 43 -14.32 16.03 -0.44
N PHE A 44 -14.83 16.71 -1.46
CA PHE A 44 -14.35 16.54 -2.84
C PHE A 44 -12.87 16.92 -2.93
N LYS A 45 -12.06 16.04 -3.47
CA LYS A 45 -10.64 16.27 -3.79
C LYS A 45 -10.47 16.20 -5.30
N ALA A 46 -10.13 17.33 -5.90
CA ALA A 46 -9.82 17.39 -7.33
C ALA A 46 -8.50 16.66 -7.63
N TYR A 47 -8.26 16.29 -8.88
CA TYR A 47 -7.09 15.58 -9.33
C TYR A 47 -5.77 16.24 -8.86
N ASP A 48 -5.65 17.55 -9.02
CA ASP A 48 -4.49 18.36 -8.62
C ASP A 48 -4.33 18.55 -7.09
N GLN A 49 -5.34 18.18 -6.32
CA GLN A 49 -5.29 18.13 -4.85
C GLN A 49 -4.86 16.76 -4.34
N ILE A 50 -4.96 15.71 -5.16
CA ILE A 50 -4.46 14.37 -4.87
C ILE A 50 -2.99 14.31 -5.28
N ASP A 51 -2.67 14.56 -6.55
CA ASP A 51 -1.30 14.69 -7.07
C ASP A 51 -0.80 16.12 -6.82
N LYS A 52 -0.14 16.32 -5.68
CA LYS A 52 0.22 17.67 -5.16
C LYS A 52 1.58 18.15 -5.62
N ALA A 53 2.54 17.23 -5.84
CA ALA A 53 3.91 17.59 -6.15
C ALA A 53 4.00 18.26 -7.53
N PRO A 54 4.84 19.31 -7.70
CA PRO A 54 5.03 19.94 -9.00
C PRO A 54 5.40 18.94 -10.11
N GLU A 55 6.26 17.96 -9.80
CA GLU A 55 6.68 16.92 -10.74
C GLU A 55 5.53 15.97 -11.14
N GLU A 56 4.61 15.68 -10.22
CA GLU A 56 3.41 14.87 -10.50
C GLU A 56 2.51 15.58 -11.50
N ARG A 57 2.30 16.89 -11.31
CA ARG A 57 1.47 17.72 -12.20
C ARG A 57 2.11 17.90 -13.58
N GLU A 58 3.43 18.14 -13.63
CA GLU A 58 4.15 18.35 -14.88
C GLU A 58 4.18 17.09 -15.73
N ARG A 59 4.38 15.92 -15.10
CA ARG A 59 4.47 14.63 -15.77
C ARG A 59 3.11 13.93 -15.96
N GLY A 60 2.07 14.37 -15.26
CA GLY A 60 0.75 13.73 -15.25
C GLY A 60 0.75 12.33 -14.64
N ILE A 61 1.68 12.04 -13.71
CA ILE A 61 1.85 10.73 -13.08
C ILE A 61 1.93 10.85 -11.57
N THR A 62 1.32 9.93 -10.84
CA THR A 62 1.47 9.82 -9.39
C THR A 62 2.83 9.27 -9.03
N ILE A 63 3.57 9.97 -8.19
CA ILE A 63 4.89 9.61 -7.68
C ILE A 63 4.79 9.15 -6.23
N SER A 64 4.15 9.97 -5.42
CA SER A 64 3.98 9.72 -3.98
C SER A 64 2.63 9.07 -3.69
N ILE A 65 2.52 8.41 -2.54
CA ILE A 65 1.25 7.90 -2.06
C ILE A 65 0.39 9.08 -1.61
N ALA A 66 -0.85 9.13 -2.07
CA ALA A 66 -1.83 10.09 -1.58
C ALA A 66 -2.93 9.40 -0.78
N HIS A 67 -3.36 10.06 0.30
CA HIS A 67 -4.44 9.56 1.15
C HIS A 67 -5.63 10.50 1.07
N VAL A 68 -6.81 9.95 0.79
CA VAL A 68 -8.09 10.64 0.86
C VAL A 68 -9.06 9.92 1.78
N GLU A 69 -10.01 10.65 2.35
CA GLU A 69 -11.02 10.16 3.29
C GLU A 69 -12.41 10.27 2.66
N TYR A 70 -13.21 9.24 2.80
CA TYR A 70 -14.65 9.26 2.50
C TYR A 70 -15.39 8.19 3.29
N GLU A 71 -16.71 8.27 3.26
CA GLU A 71 -17.58 7.30 3.92
C GLU A 71 -18.61 6.74 2.93
N THR A 72 -19.13 5.57 3.28
CA THR A 72 -20.40 5.04 2.82
C THR A 72 -21.38 4.99 3.98
N GLU A 73 -22.58 4.49 3.77
CA GLU A 73 -23.50 4.25 4.87
C GLU A 73 -22.97 3.20 5.86
N LYS A 74 -22.16 2.23 5.37
CA LYS A 74 -21.66 1.09 6.13
C LYS A 74 -20.31 1.33 6.78
N ARG A 75 -19.41 2.09 6.13
CA ARG A 75 -17.98 2.13 6.48
C ARG A 75 -17.37 3.51 6.32
N HIS A 76 -16.29 3.73 7.07
CA HIS A 76 -15.35 4.84 6.88
C HIS A 76 -14.11 4.32 6.15
N TYR A 77 -13.68 5.02 5.09
CA TYR A 77 -12.56 4.62 4.26
C TYR A 77 -11.40 5.60 4.33
N ALA A 78 -10.19 5.07 4.54
CA ALA A 78 -8.96 5.71 4.10
C ALA A 78 -8.59 5.12 2.74
N HIS A 79 -8.52 5.96 1.72
CA HIS A 79 -8.18 5.54 0.38
C HIS A 79 -6.75 5.94 0.04
N VAL A 80 -5.96 4.97 -0.37
CA VAL A 80 -4.55 5.09 -0.71
C VAL A 80 -4.41 5.11 -2.24
N ASP A 81 -4.14 6.26 -2.83
CA ASP A 81 -3.84 6.35 -4.26
C ASP A 81 -2.36 6.01 -4.49
N MET A 82 -2.10 4.93 -5.23
CA MET A 82 -0.77 4.37 -5.42
C MET A 82 -0.21 4.69 -6.81
N PRO A 83 1.11 4.98 -6.93
CA PRO A 83 1.73 5.20 -8.22
C PRO A 83 1.65 3.97 -9.11
N GLY A 84 1.51 4.21 -10.44
CA GLY A 84 1.45 3.15 -11.45
C GLY A 84 2.77 2.89 -12.17
N HIS A 85 3.71 3.84 -12.13
CA HIS A 85 4.95 3.75 -12.86
C HIS A 85 5.99 2.88 -12.13
N ARG A 86 6.72 2.04 -12.88
CA ARG A 86 7.71 1.10 -12.35
C ARG A 86 8.83 1.74 -11.51
N ASP A 87 9.18 2.99 -11.80
CA ASP A 87 10.24 3.70 -11.07
C ASP A 87 9.80 4.04 -9.63
N TYR A 88 8.50 4.06 -9.38
CA TYR A 88 7.90 4.35 -8.06
C TYR A 88 7.32 3.13 -7.35
N ILE A 89 7.72 1.94 -7.79
CA ILE A 89 7.23 0.67 -7.25
C ILE A 89 7.44 0.53 -5.73
N LYS A 90 8.46 1.18 -5.18
CA LYS A 90 8.69 1.27 -3.74
C LYS A 90 7.49 1.90 -3.02
N ASN A 91 6.97 2.99 -3.57
CA ASN A 91 5.80 3.67 -3.02
C ASN A 91 4.53 2.83 -3.22
N MET A 92 4.41 2.15 -4.37
CA MET A 92 3.32 1.18 -4.59
C MET A 92 3.33 0.05 -3.56
N ILE A 93 4.47 -0.58 -3.30
CA ILE A 93 4.61 -1.65 -2.28
C ILE A 93 4.22 -1.12 -0.89
N THR A 94 4.72 0.06 -0.53
CA THR A 94 4.40 0.70 0.75
C THR A 94 2.90 0.98 0.87
N GLY A 95 2.27 1.49 -0.18
CA GLY A 95 0.82 1.73 -0.19
C GLY A 95 0.02 0.43 -0.12
N ALA A 96 0.41 -0.59 -0.89
CA ALA A 96 -0.27 -1.89 -0.89
C ALA A 96 -0.19 -2.60 0.47
N ALA A 97 0.91 -2.43 1.21
CA ALA A 97 1.04 -2.98 2.56
C ALA A 97 0.09 -2.35 3.60
N GLN A 98 -0.51 -1.20 3.27
CA GLN A 98 -1.41 -0.49 4.18
C GLN A 98 -2.88 -0.83 3.99
N VAL A 99 -3.26 -1.42 2.86
CA VAL A 99 -4.67 -1.61 2.51
C VAL A 99 -5.24 -2.94 2.99
N ASP A 100 -6.53 -2.93 3.26
CA ASP A 100 -7.32 -4.11 3.63
C ASP A 100 -8.01 -4.71 2.41
N GLY A 101 -7.95 -4.01 1.29
CA GLY A 101 -8.40 -4.44 -0.02
C GLY A 101 -7.97 -3.44 -1.08
N ALA A 102 -7.88 -3.88 -2.33
CA ALA A 102 -7.44 -3.04 -3.43
C ALA A 102 -8.49 -2.96 -4.55
N ILE A 103 -8.50 -1.81 -5.22
CA ILE A 103 -9.23 -1.59 -6.47
C ILE A 103 -8.20 -1.63 -7.60
N LEU A 104 -8.22 -2.69 -8.38
CA LEU A 104 -7.37 -2.83 -9.57
C LEU A 104 -8.02 -2.06 -10.72
N VAL A 105 -7.39 -0.96 -11.13
CA VAL A 105 -7.87 -0.12 -12.22
C VAL A 105 -7.19 -0.53 -13.52
N VAL A 106 -7.99 -0.94 -14.50
CA VAL A 106 -7.51 -1.37 -15.81
C VAL A 106 -8.29 -0.61 -16.88
N ALA A 107 -7.58 0.02 -17.83
CA ALA A 107 -8.22 0.63 -19.00
C ALA A 107 -8.72 -0.46 -19.94
N ALA A 108 -9.99 -0.41 -20.33
CA ALA A 108 -10.58 -1.39 -21.24
C ALA A 108 -9.87 -1.40 -22.61
N THR A 109 -9.36 -0.24 -23.04
CA THR A 109 -8.60 -0.08 -24.30
C THR A 109 -7.27 -0.83 -24.34
N ASP A 110 -6.64 -1.05 -23.18
CA ASP A 110 -5.27 -1.55 -23.08
C ASP A 110 -5.20 -2.96 -22.48
N GLY A 111 -6.22 -3.34 -21.71
CA GLY A 111 -6.23 -4.61 -20.96
C GLY A 111 -5.15 -4.69 -19.87
N PRO A 112 -4.82 -5.89 -19.36
CA PRO A 112 -3.82 -6.06 -18.32
C PRO A 112 -2.40 -5.91 -18.86
N MET A 113 -1.80 -4.77 -18.59
CA MET A 113 -0.44 -4.36 -18.96
C MET A 113 0.64 -4.94 -18.02
N PRO A 114 1.96 -4.86 -18.35
CA PRO A 114 3.01 -5.45 -17.53
C PRO A 114 3.01 -4.98 -16.05
N GLN A 115 2.78 -3.68 -15.78
CA GLN A 115 2.70 -3.20 -14.39
C GLN A 115 1.42 -3.68 -13.70
N THR A 116 0.32 -3.91 -14.41
CA THR A 116 -0.88 -4.53 -13.84
C THR A 116 -0.54 -5.90 -13.24
N ARG A 117 0.22 -6.71 -13.99
CA ARG A 117 0.69 -8.03 -13.54
C ARG A 117 1.63 -7.93 -12.34
N GLU A 118 2.59 -7.01 -12.37
CA GLU A 118 3.53 -6.77 -11.26
C GLU A 118 2.79 -6.29 -10.01
N HIS A 119 1.80 -5.41 -10.14
CA HIS A 119 1.02 -4.90 -9.00
C HIS A 119 0.18 -5.99 -8.34
N VAL A 120 -0.47 -6.87 -9.11
CA VAL A 120 -1.24 -8.00 -8.56
C VAL A 120 -0.31 -8.97 -7.82
N LEU A 121 0.86 -9.27 -8.40
CA LEU A 121 1.88 -10.09 -7.75
C LEU A 121 2.33 -9.48 -6.42
N LEU A 122 2.68 -8.19 -6.41
CA LEU A 122 3.16 -7.49 -5.22
C LEU A 122 2.05 -7.36 -4.16
N ALA A 123 0.82 -7.08 -4.56
CA ALA A 123 -0.34 -7.07 -3.66
C ALA A 123 -0.51 -8.42 -2.96
N ARG A 124 -0.31 -9.53 -3.69
CA ARG A 124 -0.35 -10.87 -3.09
C ARG A 124 0.77 -11.09 -2.09
N GLN A 125 1.97 -10.58 -2.37
CA GLN A 125 3.13 -10.73 -1.49
C GLN A 125 3.01 -9.93 -0.19
N VAL A 126 2.43 -8.72 -0.25
CA VAL A 126 2.15 -7.92 0.94
C VAL A 126 0.81 -8.27 1.59
N GLU A 127 0.19 -9.38 1.15
CA GLU A 127 -1.03 -9.96 1.73
C GLU A 127 -2.27 -9.06 1.65
N VAL A 128 -2.44 -8.31 0.57
CA VAL A 128 -3.73 -7.67 0.29
C VAL A 128 -4.80 -8.78 0.17
N PRO A 129 -5.78 -8.83 1.06
CA PRO A 129 -6.65 -10.00 1.15
C PRO A 129 -7.66 -10.11 0.01
N SER A 130 -8.09 -8.99 -0.57
CA SER A 130 -9.13 -8.94 -1.59
C SER A 130 -8.85 -7.88 -2.64
N ILE A 131 -9.20 -8.17 -3.89
CA ILE A 131 -9.12 -7.25 -5.01
C ILE A 131 -10.52 -7.13 -5.64
N VAL A 132 -10.93 -5.90 -5.94
CA VAL A 132 -12.08 -5.57 -6.81
C VAL A 132 -11.49 -4.96 -8.08
N VAL A 133 -12.07 -5.22 -9.23
CA VAL A 133 -11.61 -4.64 -10.50
C VAL A 133 -12.54 -3.50 -10.93
N PHE A 134 -11.95 -2.37 -11.31
CA PHE A 134 -12.64 -1.31 -12.04
C PHE A 134 -12.12 -1.27 -13.47
N LEU A 135 -12.94 -1.75 -14.43
CA LEU A 135 -12.64 -1.72 -15.85
C LEU A 135 -13.01 -0.32 -16.37
N ASN A 136 -11.99 0.53 -16.44
CA ASN A 136 -12.13 1.96 -16.74
C ASN A 136 -12.10 2.25 -18.26
N LYS A 137 -12.51 3.45 -18.65
CA LYS A 137 -12.50 3.94 -20.04
C LYS A 137 -13.40 3.12 -20.99
N VAL A 138 -14.45 2.51 -20.48
CA VAL A 138 -15.39 1.73 -21.32
C VAL A 138 -16.12 2.60 -22.33
N ASP A 139 -16.20 3.91 -22.09
CA ASP A 139 -16.72 4.90 -23.02
C ASP A 139 -15.91 5.04 -24.31
N MET A 140 -14.69 4.51 -24.34
CA MET A 140 -13.79 4.48 -25.50
C MET A 140 -13.81 3.15 -26.24
N MET A 141 -14.67 2.21 -25.84
CA MET A 141 -14.78 0.86 -26.41
C MET A 141 -16.18 0.63 -26.97
N ASP A 142 -16.27 0.49 -28.29
CA ASP A 142 -17.54 0.27 -28.98
C ASP A 142 -17.87 -1.22 -29.16
N ASP A 143 -16.90 -2.11 -28.93
CA ASP A 143 -17.05 -3.56 -29.14
C ASP A 143 -17.25 -4.31 -27.80
N PRO A 144 -18.45 -4.86 -27.54
CA PRO A 144 -18.74 -5.62 -26.33
C PRO A 144 -17.91 -6.91 -26.20
N GLU A 145 -17.55 -7.56 -27.32
CA GLU A 145 -16.78 -8.82 -27.31
C GLU A 145 -15.34 -8.57 -26.82
N LEU A 146 -14.75 -7.42 -27.16
CA LEU A 146 -13.45 -7.02 -26.64
C LEU A 146 -13.48 -6.73 -25.14
N LEU A 147 -14.56 -6.16 -24.61
CA LEU A 147 -14.73 -5.97 -23.17
C LEU A 147 -14.78 -7.29 -22.43
N GLU A 148 -15.50 -8.29 -22.95
CA GLU A 148 -15.57 -9.64 -22.37
C GLU A 148 -14.21 -10.33 -22.40
N LEU A 149 -13.45 -10.16 -23.49
CA LEU A 149 -12.09 -10.71 -23.59
C LEU A 149 -11.15 -10.13 -22.55
N VAL A 150 -11.19 -8.81 -22.36
CA VAL A 150 -10.36 -8.13 -21.32
C VAL A 150 -10.74 -8.62 -19.92
N GLU A 151 -12.03 -8.83 -19.64
CA GLU A 151 -12.46 -9.39 -18.35
C GLU A 151 -11.94 -10.82 -18.15
N LEU A 152 -11.99 -11.65 -19.18
CA LEU A 152 -11.47 -13.02 -19.12
C LEU A 152 -9.95 -13.02 -18.82
N GLU A 153 -9.18 -12.17 -19.51
CA GLU A 153 -7.75 -12.02 -19.24
C GLU A 153 -7.47 -11.54 -17.80
N LEU A 154 -8.29 -10.68 -17.26
CA LEU A 154 -8.18 -10.21 -15.87
C LEU A 154 -8.48 -11.32 -14.86
N ARG A 155 -9.50 -12.14 -15.12
CA ARG A 155 -9.81 -13.31 -14.28
C ARG A 155 -8.67 -14.33 -14.28
N ASP A 156 -8.13 -14.64 -15.46
CA ASP A 156 -6.99 -15.54 -15.60
C ASP A 156 -5.74 -14.99 -14.87
N LEU A 157 -5.49 -13.69 -14.97
CA LEU A 157 -4.41 -13.02 -14.25
C LEU A 157 -4.57 -13.15 -12.73
N LEU A 158 -5.75 -12.88 -12.20
CA LEU A 158 -6.04 -12.96 -10.78
C LEU A 158 -5.91 -14.41 -10.27
N ASN A 159 -6.46 -15.38 -11.00
CA ASN A 159 -6.33 -16.80 -10.70
C ASN A 159 -4.86 -17.24 -10.68
N LYS A 160 -4.06 -16.80 -11.65
CA LYS A 160 -2.62 -17.10 -11.74
C LYS A 160 -1.87 -16.65 -10.48
N TYR A 161 -2.23 -15.52 -9.87
CA TYR A 161 -1.59 -14.99 -8.67
C TYR A 161 -2.31 -15.34 -7.36
N GLY A 162 -3.27 -16.29 -7.40
CA GLY A 162 -3.91 -16.87 -6.23
C GLY A 162 -5.03 -16.02 -5.62
N TYR A 163 -5.60 -15.11 -6.40
CA TYR A 163 -6.88 -14.47 -6.08
C TYR A 163 -8.01 -15.25 -6.75
N PRO A 164 -9.25 -15.24 -6.21
CA PRO A 164 -10.38 -15.93 -6.79
C PRO A 164 -10.92 -15.18 -8.03
N GLY A 165 -10.20 -15.25 -9.16
CA GLY A 165 -10.47 -14.44 -10.35
C GLY A 165 -11.90 -14.61 -10.88
N ASP A 166 -12.45 -15.83 -10.83
CA ASP A 166 -13.81 -16.12 -11.31
C ASP A 166 -14.89 -15.47 -10.43
N GLU A 167 -14.60 -15.29 -9.13
CA GLU A 167 -15.53 -14.70 -8.16
C GLU A 167 -15.26 -13.20 -7.96
N THR A 168 -14.12 -12.68 -8.43
CA THR A 168 -13.74 -11.29 -8.27
C THR A 168 -14.70 -10.37 -9.02
N PRO A 169 -15.35 -9.40 -8.34
CA PRO A 169 -16.22 -8.46 -8.99
C PRO A 169 -15.46 -7.54 -9.95
N ILE A 170 -16.03 -7.34 -11.13
CA ILE A 170 -15.53 -6.41 -12.14
C ILE A 170 -16.63 -5.37 -12.41
N VAL A 171 -16.37 -4.13 -12.07
CA VAL A 171 -17.28 -3.01 -12.34
C VAL A 171 -16.78 -2.28 -13.58
N ARG A 172 -17.66 -2.12 -14.59
CA ARG A 172 -17.37 -1.39 -15.83
C ARG A 172 -17.76 0.08 -15.69
N GLY A 173 -16.92 1.00 -16.16
CA GLY A 173 -17.28 2.40 -16.09
C GLY A 173 -16.26 3.36 -16.71
N SER A 174 -16.57 4.65 -16.58
CA SER A 174 -15.67 5.75 -16.94
C SER A 174 -15.53 6.70 -15.77
N ALA A 175 -14.37 6.64 -15.12
CA ALA A 175 -14.04 7.56 -14.04
C ALA A 175 -14.01 9.02 -14.52
N LYS A 176 -13.60 9.24 -15.78
CA LYS A 176 -13.54 10.58 -16.38
C LYS A 176 -14.93 11.18 -16.57
N LEU A 177 -15.88 10.43 -17.14
CA LEU A 177 -17.25 10.90 -17.30
C LEU A 177 -17.90 11.24 -15.97
N ALA A 178 -17.67 10.43 -14.95
CA ALA A 178 -18.14 10.71 -13.58
C ALA A 178 -17.50 11.98 -13.01
N LEU A 179 -16.18 12.14 -13.18
CA LEU A 179 -15.46 13.30 -12.66
C LEU A 179 -15.84 14.59 -13.37
N ASP A 180 -15.99 14.57 -14.68
CA ASP A 180 -16.27 15.75 -15.51
C ASP A 180 -17.76 16.14 -15.55
N SER A 181 -18.67 15.26 -15.13
CA SER A 181 -20.11 15.52 -15.13
C SER A 181 -20.46 16.78 -14.31
N PRO A 182 -21.19 17.74 -14.86
CA PRO A 182 -21.64 18.92 -14.14
C PRO A 182 -22.87 18.65 -13.26
N SER A 183 -23.44 17.45 -13.30
CA SER A 183 -24.65 17.11 -12.57
C SER A 183 -24.46 17.19 -11.06
N LYS A 184 -25.47 17.69 -10.37
CA LYS A 184 -25.59 17.63 -8.90
C LYS A 184 -26.56 16.54 -8.45
N ASP A 185 -27.22 15.86 -9.38
CA ASP A 185 -28.10 14.73 -9.09
C ASP A 185 -27.27 13.47 -8.96
N ILE A 186 -27.28 12.88 -7.77
CA ILE A 186 -26.55 11.62 -7.46
C ILE A 186 -27.01 10.45 -8.35
N ASN A 187 -28.23 10.51 -8.90
CA ASN A 187 -28.77 9.48 -9.77
C ASN A 187 -28.40 9.68 -11.25
N ALA A 188 -27.58 10.68 -11.57
CA ALA A 188 -27.13 10.89 -12.94
C ALA A 188 -26.41 9.63 -13.48
N PRO A 189 -26.63 9.25 -14.74
CA PRO A 189 -26.10 8.02 -15.32
C PRO A 189 -24.58 7.88 -15.20
N GLU A 190 -23.85 8.99 -15.26
CA GLU A 190 -22.39 9.04 -15.18
C GLU A 190 -21.84 8.60 -13.82
N TYR A 191 -22.63 8.73 -12.75
CA TYR A 191 -22.24 8.35 -11.39
C TYR A 191 -22.55 6.90 -11.05
N LYS A 192 -23.36 6.22 -11.87
CA LYS A 192 -23.82 4.85 -11.59
C LYS A 192 -22.67 3.87 -11.37
N CYS A 193 -21.62 3.92 -12.21
CA CYS A 193 -20.47 3.03 -12.08
C CYS A 193 -19.67 3.25 -10.76
N ILE A 194 -19.62 4.50 -10.28
CA ILE A 194 -18.95 4.83 -9.02
C ILE A 194 -19.77 4.33 -7.83
N LEU A 195 -21.10 4.52 -7.86
CA LEU A 195 -22.00 4.01 -6.82
C LEU A 195 -21.99 2.49 -6.76
N GLU A 196 -21.99 1.82 -7.91
CA GLU A 196 -21.86 0.37 -8.03
C GLU A 196 -20.51 -0.11 -7.49
N LEU A 197 -19.41 0.56 -7.84
CA LEU A 197 -18.07 0.24 -7.30
C LEU A 197 -18.06 0.33 -5.78
N MET A 198 -18.64 1.39 -5.21
CA MET A 198 -18.66 1.56 -3.76
C MET A 198 -19.52 0.51 -3.06
N ASP A 199 -20.64 0.11 -3.65
CA ASP A 199 -21.46 -1.00 -3.13
C ASP A 199 -20.71 -2.33 -3.19
N VAL A 200 -20.01 -2.59 -4.27
CA VAL A 200 -19.15 -3.78 -4.42
C VAL A 200 -18.03 -3.78 -3.40
N VAL A 201 -17.34 -2.66 -3.21
CA VAL A 201 -16.26 -2.52 -2.21
C VAL A 201 -16.80 -2.75 -0.78
N ASP A 202 -17.97 -2.18 -0.46
CA ASP A 202 -18.63 -2.37 0.84
C ASP A 202 -18.99 -3.83 1.14
N ASN A 203 -19.35 -4.60 0.12
CA ASN A 203 -19.86 -5.96 0.30
C ASN A 203 -18.79 -7.03 0.11
N TYR A 204 -17.81 -6.82 -0.79
CA TYR A 204 -16.82 -7.82 -1.16
C TYR A 204 -15.53 -7.75 -0.34
N ILE A 205 -15.03 -6.53 -0.04
CA ILE A 205 -13.85 -6.41 0.80
C ILE A 205 -14.23 -6.68 2.26
N PRO A 206 -13.63 -7.68 2.93
CA PRO A 206 -14.00 -8.01 4.30
C PRO A 206 -13.64 -6.90 5.26
N THR A 207 -14.45 -6.75 6.33
CA THR A 207 -14.06 -5.87 7.45
C THR A 207 -12.87 -6.51 8.16
N PRO A 208 -11.73 -5.82 8.26
CA PRO A 208 -10.53 -6.42 8.82
C PRO A 208 -10.63 -6.65 10.32
N VAL A 209 -10.05 -7.76 10.78
CA VAL A 209 -9.85 -8.02 12.21
C VAL A 209 -8.57 -7.33 12.65
N ARG A 210 -8.68 -6.38 13.58
CA ARG A 210 -7.57 -5.56 14.03
C ARG A 210 -6.84 -6.18 15.22
N ALA A 211 -5.52 -6.27 15.15
CA ALA A 211 -4.67 -6.83 16.21
C ALA A 211 -4.41 -5.77 17.31
N VAL A 212 -5.45 -5.25 17.94
CA VAL A 212 -5.36 -4.17 18.95
C VAL A 212 -4.73 -4.61 20.28
N ASP A 213 -4.79 -5.90 20.59
CA ASP A 213 -4.26 -6.47 21.85
C ASP A 213 -2.75 -6.75 21.81
N LYS A 214 -2.13 -6.63 20.64
CA LYS A 214 -0.68 -6.80 20.48
C LYS A 214 0.08 -5.53 20.88
N PRO A 215 1.38 -5.62 21.20
CA PRO A 215 2.22 -4.44 21.40
C PRO A 215 2.18 -3.52 20.19
N PHE A 216 2.04 -2.20 20.43
CA PHE A 216 1.98 -1.19 19.38
C PHE A 216 3.17 -1.27 18.43
N MET A 217 2.89 -1.15 17.14
CA MET A 217 3.90 -1.00 16.08
C MET A 217 3.32 -0.26 14.88
N MET A 218 4.09 0.70 14.36
CA MET A 218 3.78 1.49 13.18
C MET A 218 5.05 1.68 12.33
N PRO A 219 5.15 1.09 11.13
CA PRO A 219 6.20 1.40 10.17
C PRO A 219 6.11 2.86 9.73
N ILE A 220 7.23 3.56 9.69
CA ILE A 220 7.30 4.97 9.31
C ILE A 220 7.39 5.09 7.79
N GLU A 221 6.48 5.88 7.21
CA GLU A 221 6.38 6.15 5.78
C GLU A 221 7.00 7.47 5.41
N ASP A 222 6.65 8.51 6.16
CA ASP A 222 7.11 9.86 5.93
C ASP A 222 7.45 10.57 7.25
N VAL A 223 8.34 11.56 7.15
CA VAL A 223 8.81 12.36 8.28
C VAL A 223 8.71 13.85 7.93
N PHE A 224 7.96 14.59 8.72
CA PHE A 224 7.74 16.03 8.55
C PHE A 224 8.23 16.80 9.75
N SER A 225 8.73 18.02 9.51
CA SER A 225 8.97 19.00 10.56
C SER A 225 7.87 20.05 10.52
N ILE A 226 7.15 20.23 11.63
CA ILE A 226 6.13 21.26 11.75
C ILE A 226 6.66 22.37 12.65
N LYS A 227 6.82 23.58 12.09
CA LYS A 227 7.32 24.73 12.83
C LYS A 227 6.51 24.97 14.11
N GLY A 228 7.20 24.99 15.25
CA GLY A 228 6.57 25.18 16.57
C GLY A 228 5.89 23.96 17.19
N ARG A 229 5.86 22.79 16.49
CA ARG A 229 5.26 21.55 17.00
C ARG A 229 6.24 20.38 17.09
N GLY A 230 7.33 20.39 16.29
CA GLY A 230 8.35 19.35 16.27
C GLY A 230 8.22 18.39 15.10
N THR A 231 8.80 17.22 15.25
CA THR A 231 8.83 16.16 14.24
C THR A 231 7.54 15.33 14.29
N VAL A 232 6.95 15.12 13.13
CA VAL A 232 5.80 14.27 12.91
C VAL A 232 6.20 13.12 12.00
N VAL A 233 5.93 11.89 12.41
CA VAL A 233 6.07 10.71 11.58
C VAL A 233 4.68 10.22 11.18
N THR A 234 4.55 9.74 9.95
CA THR A 234 3.29 9.16 9.45
C THR A 234 3.46 7.71 9.12
N GLY A 235 2.37 6.96 9.23
CA GLY A 235 2.31 5.56 8.88
C GLY A 235 0.98 4.93 9.23
N ARG A 236 0.78 3.69 8.81
CA ARG A 236 -0.32 2.86 9.27
C ARG A 236 0.06 2.12 10.54
N VAL A 237 -0.78 2.17 11.56
CA VAL A 237 -0.63 1.32 12.74
C VAL A 237 -0.83 -0.14 12.33
N GLU A 238 0.24 -0.94 12.36
CA GLU A 238 0.20 -2.35 11.97
C GLU A 238 -0.49 -3.19 13.05
N ARG A 239 -0.22 -2.88 14.32
CA ARG A 239 -0.81 -3.58 15.47
C ARG A 239 -0.78 -2.72 16.73
N GLY A 240 -1.63 -3.09 17.70
CA GLY A 240 -1.71 -2.44 19.00
C GLY A 240 -2.48 -1.12 18.99
N THR A 241 -2.30 -0.38 20.07
CA THR A 241 -2.89 0.95 20.28
C THR A 241 -1.84 1.92 20.77
N LEU A 242 -2.01 3.21 20.48
CA LEU A 242 -1.13 4.29 20.89
C LEU A 242 -1.93 5.49 21.41
N LYS A 243 -1.51 6.05 22.54
CA LYS A 243 -2.13 7.24 23.16
C LYS A 243 -1.15 8.39 23.26
N VAL A 244 -1.67 9.59 23.34
CA VAL A 244 -0.87 10.76 23.70
C VAL A 244 -0.32 10.57 25.11
N GLY A 245 0.99 10.78 25.28
CA GLY A 245 1.70 10.56 26.55
C GLY A 245 2.43 9.21 26.61
N ASP A 246 2.13 8.28 25.71
CA ASP A 246 2.84 7.00 25.68
C ASP A 246 4.31 7.20 25.29
N THR A 247 5.17 6.33 25.87
CA THR A 247 6.56 6.20 25.48
C THR A 247 6.67 5.18 24.35
N VAL A 248 7.41 5.54 23.30
CA VAL A 248 7.68 4.70 22.13
C VAL A 248 9.17 4.66 21.83
N GLU A 249 9.60 3.63 21.12
CA GLU A 249 10.94 3.51 20.56
C GLU A 249 10.92 3.66 19.04
N ILE A 250 11.94 4.35 18.52
CA ILE A 250 12.24 4.45 17.09
C ILE A 250 13.31 3.38 16.82
N VAL A 251 12.97 2.36 16.03
CA VAL A 251 13.78 1.16 15.83
C VAL A 251 14.17 0.98 14.36
N GLY A 252 15.41 0.67 14.10
CA GLY A 252 15.96 0.38 12.77
C GLY A 252 16.95 1.44 12.29
N LEU A 253 17.79 1.08 11.31
CA LEU A 253 18.83 1.90 10.66
C LEU A 253 19.92 2.47 11.58
N ARG A 254 19.54 2.97 12.74
CA ARG A 254 20.38 3.64 13.73
C ARG A 254 20.16 3.04 15.11
N GLU A 255 20.88 3.57 16.10
CA GLU A 255 20.66 3.24 17.50
C GLU A 255 19.23 3.54 17.93
N THR A 256 18.61 2.60 18.64
CA THR A 256 17.21 2.74 19.10
C THR A 256 17.08 3.90 20.07
N ARG A 257 16.12 4.77 19.84
CA ARG A 257 15.82 5.94 20.69
C ARG A 257 14.41 5.88 21.24
N SER A 258 14.29 6.20 22.53
CA SER A 258 12.98 6.37 23.17
C SER A 258 12.51 7.82 23.10
N THR A 259 11.21 8.02 22.90
CA THR A 259 10.56 9.33 22.92
C THR A 259 9.14 9.23 23.43
N THR A 260 8.50 10.38 23.67
CA THR A 260 7.11 10.47 24.12
C THR A 260 6.23 11.02 23.00
N VAL A 261 5.06 10.43 22.81
CA VAL A 261 4.04 10.92 21.88
C VAL A 261 3.37 12.16 22.46
N THR A 262 3.38 13.27 21.73
CA THR A 262 2.77 14.54 22.16
C THR A 262 1.48 14.87 21.44
N GLY A 263 1.15 14.14 20.38
CA GLY A 263 -0.10 14.32 19.64
C GLY A 263 -0.31 13.23 18.61
N LEU A 264 -1.57 12.96 18.30
CA LEU A 264 -2.01 12.01 17.28
C LEU A 264 -3.02 12.70 16.38
N GLU A 265 -2.88 12.54 15.07
CA GLU A 265 -3.77 13.13 14.07
C GLU A 265 -4.05 12.15 12.95
N MET A 266 -5.29 12.13 12.45
CA MET A 266 -5.71 11.41 11.26
C MET A 266 -6.61 12.33 10.42
N PHE A 267 -6.31 12.51 9.12
CA PHE A 267 -7.05 13.41 8.22
C PHE A 267 -7.25 14.81 8.80
N HIS A 268 -6.19 15.38 9.39
CA HIS A 268 -6.19 16.70 10.07
C HIS A 268 -7.08 16.81 11.32
N LYS A 269 -7.72 15.73 11.76
CA LYS A 269 -8.49 15.63 12.99
C LYS A 269 -7.63 15.05 14.11
N VAL A 270 -7.86 15.47 15.34
CA VAL A 270 -7.13 14.99 16.52
C VAL A 270 -7.69 13.61 16.93
N LEU A 271 -6.77 12.67 17.21
CA LEU A 271 -7.11 11.36 17.80
C LEU A 271 -6.73 11.35 19.29
N ASP A 272 -7.58 10.75 20.12
CA ASP A 272 -7.22 10.38 21.50
C ASP A 272 -6.38 9.10 21.53
N VAL A 273 -6.75 8.14 20.70
CA VAL A 273 -6.13 6.83 20.59
C VAL A 273 -6.02 6.45 19.11
N ALA A 274 -4.83 6.12 18.66
CA ALA A 274 -4.60 5.45 17.37
C ALA A 274 -4.65 3.93 17.61
N GLU A 275 -5.30 3.21 16.69
CA GLU A 275 -5.50 1.76 16.79
C GLU A 275 -4.99 1.07 15.51
N ALA A 276 -4.72 -0.23 15.62
CA ALA A 276 -4.34 -1.05 14.46
C ALA A 276 -5.29 -0.78 13.28
N GLY A 277 -4.71 -0.43 12.12
CA GLY A 277 -5.40 -0.05 10.90
C GLY A 277 -5.49 1.45 10.64
N ASP A 278 -5.26 2.32 11.61
CA ASP A 278 -5.29 3.77 11.40
C ASP A 278 -4.06 4.26 10.63
N ASN A 279 -4.29 5.12 9.64
CA ASN A 279 -3.24 5.90 9.00
C ASN A 279 -3.13 7.23 9.74
N CYS A 280 -2.11 7.41 10.56
CA CYS A 280 -2.01 8.56 11.43
C CYS A 280 -0.64 9.24 11.40
N GLY A 281 -0.64 10.51 11.78
CA GLY A 281 0.55 11.28 12.11
C GLY A 281 0.77 11.28 13.61
N VAL A 282 1.99 10.96 14.03
CA VAL A 282 2.43 10.89 15.42
C VAL A 282 3.46 11.99 15.68
N LEU A 283 3.14 12.90 16.60
CA LEU A 283 4.05 13.96 17.02
C LEU A 283 4.99 13.42 18.11
N LEU A 284 6.28 13.59 17.93
CA LEU A 284 7.32 13.08 18.79
C LEU A 284 8.03 14.20 19.56
N ARG A 285 8.30 13.99 20.84
CA ARG A 285 8.99 14.96 21.69
C ARG A 285 10.50 14.86 21.54
N GLY A 286 11.16 16.01 21.29
CA GLY A 286 12.63 16.09 21.33
C GLY A 286 13.36 15.24 20.31
N ILE A 287 12.70 14.95 19.18
CA ILE A 287 13.27 14.24 18.04
C ILE A 287 13.40 15.24 16.89
N GLU A 288 14.59 15.38 16.35
CA GLU A 288 14.85 16.17 15.15
C GLU A 288 14.50 15.34 13.89
N ARG A 289 14.20 16.05 12.79
CA ARG A 289 13.75 15.38 11.55
C ARG A 289 14.81 14.43 10.97
N ASP A 290 16.08 14.74 11.10
CA ASP A 290 17.21 13.96 10.59
C ASP A 290 17.58 12.75 11.47
N GLU A 291 16.94 12.61 12.64
CA GLU A 291 17.11 11.47 13.53
C GLU A 291 16.14 10.31 13.19
N VAL A 292 15.14 10.57 12.35
CA VAL A 292 14.12 9.60 11.94
C VAL A 292 14.05 9.54 10.43
N GLU A 293 13.96 8.32 9.90
CA GLU A 293 13.90 8.07 8.47
C GLU A 293 12.74 7.11 8.13
N ARG A 294 12.26 7.23 6.89
CA ARG A 294 11.36 6.22 6.30
C ARG A 294 12.01 4.83 6.41
N GLY A 295 11.21 3.82 6.75
CA GLY A 295 11.68 2.46 6.93
C GLY A 295 12.04 2.08 8.36
N MET A 296 12.22 3.05 9.26
CA MET A 296 12.24 2.81 10.69
C MET A 296 10.83 2.44 11.20
N VAL A 297 10.76 1.92 12.40
CA VAL A 297 9.50 1.51 13.03
C VAL A 297 9.33 2.24 14.36
N LEU A 298 8.15 2.79 14.58
CA LEU A 298 7.72 3.28 15.88
C LEU A 298 7.04 2.13 16.62
N ALA A 299 7.52 1.78 17.81
CA ALA A 299 7.07 0.59 18.52
C ALA A 299 6.97 0.81 20.03
N LYS A 300 6.18 -0.05 20.70
CA LYS A 300 6.20 -0.14 22.17
C LYS A 300 7.62 -0.53 22.64
N PRO A 301 8.17 0.12 23.67
CA PRO A 301 9.51 -0.17 24.15
C PRO A 301 9.78 -1.68 24.36
N GLY A 302 10.90 -2.13 23.77
CA GLY A 302 11.36 -3.53 23.88
C GLY A 302 10.53 -4.56 23.09
N SER A 303 9.53 -4.15 22.31
CA SER A 303 8.64 -5.09 21.59
C SER A 303 9.17 -5.59 20.26
N ILE A 304 10.13 -4.89 19.67
CA ILE A 304 10.85 -5.28 18.45
C ILE A 304 12.29 -4.79 18.54
N LYS A 305 13.21 -5.50 17.89
CA LYS A 305 14.64 -5.16 17.88
C LYS A 305 15.13 -4.97 16.44
N PRO A 306 16.18 -4.16 16.22
CA PRO A 306 16.85 -4.09 14.94
C PRO A 306 17.76 -5.30 14.73
N HIS A 307 17.73 -5.90 13.55
CA HIS A 307 18.57 -7.02 13.15
C HIS A 307 19.16 -6.75 11.78
N SER A 308 20.38 -7.22 11.55
CA SER A 308 21.06 -7.14 10.25
C SER A 308 21.19 -8.51 9.58
N GLU A 309 20.77 -9.58 10.22
CA GLU A 309 20.91 -10.93 9.67
C GLU A 309 19.69 -11.80 9.98
N PHE A 310 19.22 -12.51 8.96
CA PHE A 310 18.06 -13.41 9.09
C PHE A 310 18.14 -14.60 8.14
N GLU A 311 17.35 -15.62 8.43
CA GLU A 311 17.06 -16.74 7.54
C GLU A 311 15.61 -16.63 7.05
N ALA A 312 15.40 -16.99 5.80
CA ALA A 312 14.07 -16.88 5.19
C ALA A 312 13.81 -17.99 4.18
N GLN A 313 12.56 -18.39 4.07
CA GLN A 313 12.06 -19.19 2.97
C GLN A 313 11.72 -18.26 1.82
N VAL A 314 12.28 -18.50 0.63
CA VAL A 314 12.19 -17.63 -0.54
C VAL A 314 11.74 -18.39 -1.76
N TYR A 315 10.76 -17.85 -2.48
CA TYR A 315 10.43 -18.23 -3.84
C TYR A 315 11.07 -17.28 -4.84
N VAL A 316 11.80 -17.80 -5.81
CA VAL A 316 12.47 -17.03 -6.87
C VAL A 316 11.58 -17.01 -8.10
N LEU A 317 11.13 -15.82 -8.50
CA LEU A 317 10.21 -15.62 -9.62
C LEU A 317 10.85 -16.00 -10.96
N ARG A 318 10.09 -16.72 -11.78
CA ARG A 318 10.47 -17.09 -13.14
C ARG A 318 10.31 -15.90 -14.09
N LYS A 319 10.91 -16.02 -15.27
CA LYS A 319 10.82 -15.00 -16.34
C LYS A 319 9.38 -14.72 -16.77
N ASP A 320 8.55 -15.77 -16.90
CA ASP A 320 7.12 -15.65 -17.27
C ASP A 320 6.24 -15.05 -16.17
N GLU A 321 6.78 -14.96 -14.94
CA GLU A 321 6.19 -14.26 -13.80
C GLU A 321 6.71 -12.82 -13.64
N GLY A 322 7.52 -12.33 -14.59
CA GLY A 322 8.17 -11.02 -14.53
C GLY A 322 9.50 -10.99 -13.78
N GLY A 323 9.98 -12.16 -13.33
CA GLY A 323 11.21 -12.32 -12.57
C GLY A 323 12.48 -12.47 -13.40
N ARG A 324 13.46 -13.16 -12.82
CA ARG A 324 14.78 -13.40 -13.45
C ARG A 324 14.72 -14.50 -14.51
N HIS A 325 15.76 -14.51 -15.36
CA HIS A 325 16.02 -15.58 -16.32
C HIS A 325 17.36 -16.30 -16.08
N LYS A 326 18.16 -15.86 -15.09
CA LYS A 326 19.45 -16.45 -14.75
C LYS A 326 19.49 -16.87 -13.30
N ALA A 327 20.27 -17.91 -13.01
CA ALA A 327 20.60 -18.30 -11.64
C ALA A 327 21.34 -17.20 -10.89
N PHE A 328 21.33 -17.28 -9.56
CA PHE A 328 22.24 -16.51 -8.70
C PHE A 328 23.00 -17.45 -7.77
N PHE A 329 24.09 -16.93 -7.20
CA PHE A 329 25.03 -17.64 -6.37
C PHE A 329 25.17 -16.95 -5.00
N SER A 330 25.87 -17.59 -4.06
CA SER A 330 26.26 -16.91 -2.81
C SER A 330 27.01 -15.62 -3.12
N GLY A 331 26.75 -14.58 -2.31
CA GLY A 331 27.29 -13.25 -2.53
C GLY A 331 26.42 -12.36 -3.43
N TYR A 332 25.27 -12.86 -3.90
CA TYR A 332 24.28 -12.04 -4.61
C TYR A 332 23.74 -10.92 -3.72
N ARG A 333 23.68 -9.69 -4.23
CA ARG A 333 23.34 -8.47 -3.47
C ARG A 333 22.16 -7.69 -4.04
N PRO A 334 20.93 -8.19 -3.92
CA PRO A 334 19.73 -7.48 -4.32
C PRO A 334 19.26 -6.50 -3.24
N GLN A 335 18.16 -5.79 -3.54
CA GLN A 335 17.41 -5.00 -2.59
C GLN A 335 16.29 -5.83 -1.95
N PHE A 336 16.15 -5.71 -0.64
CA PHE A 336 15.09 -6.30 0.16
C PHE A 336 14.10 -5.22 0.56
N TYR A 337 12.84 -5.42 0.23
CA TYR A 337 11.73 -4.54 0.57
C TYR A 337 10.96 -5.15 1.72
N ILE A 338 11.09 -4.56 2.90
CA ILE A 338 10.52 -5.07 4.15
C ILE A 338 9.68 -3.96 4.77
N ARG A 339 8.35 -4.09 4.83
CA ARG A 339 7.43 -3.02 5.22
C ARG A 339 7.66 -1.76 4.37
N THR A 340 8.03 -0.64 5.01
CA THR A 340 8.32 0.64 4.34
C THR A 340 9.80 0.82 3.97
N MET A 341 10.66 -0.18 4.34
CA MET A 341 12.11 -0.15 4.16
C MET A 341 12.54 -0.83 2.86
N ASP A 342 13.52 -0.26 2.18
CA ASP A 342 14.32 -0.93 1.17
C ASP A 342 15.80 -0.92 1.59
N VAL A 343 16.41 -2.07 1.61
CA VAL A 343 17.79 -2.24 2.09
C VAL A 343 18.52 -3.28 1.24
N THR A 344 19.77 -3.03 0.91
CA THR A 344 20.62 -4.02 0.23
C THR A 344 21.03 -5.11 1.21
N GLY A 345 20.97 -6.36 0.77
CA GLY A 345 21.44 -7.51 1.54
C GLY A 345 22.24 -8.49 0.70
N GLU A 346 23.21 -9.12 1.32
CA GLU A 346 24.00 -10.20 0.72
C GLU A 346 23.35 -11.54 1.04
N VAL A 347 23.14 -12.34 0.00
CA VAL A 347 22.54 -13.67 0.09
C VAL A 347 23.62 -14.71 0.25
N MET A 348 23.45 -15.59 1.23
CA MET A 348 24.27 -16.78 1.46
C MET A 348 23.40 -18.02 1.26
N LEU A 349 23.86 -18.89 0.36
CA LEU A 349 23.19 -20.17 0.09
C LEU A 349 23.53 -21.20 1.15
N PRO A 350 22.61 -22.14 1.45
CA PRO A 350 22.86 -23.22 2.39
C PRO A 350 23.97 -24.15 1.88
N PRO A 351 24.69 -24.86 2.79
CA PRO A 351 25.72 -25.81 2.40
C PRO A 351 25.20 -26.84 1.37
N GLY A 352 25.96 -27.07 0.32
CA GLY A 352 25.62 -28.01 -0.75
C GLY A 352 24.75 -27.44 -1.88
N VAL A 353 24.30 -26.19 -1.75
CA VAL A 353 23.58 -25.47 -2.84
C VAL A 353 24.57 -24.53 -3.52
N GLU A 354 24.92 -24.81 -4.76
CA GLU A 354 25.87 -23.97 -5.52
C GLU A 354 25.17 -22.77 -6.15
N MET A 355 23.94 -22.92 -6.63
CA MET A 355 23.14 -21.88 -7.27
C MET A 355 21.66 -22.06 -7.01
N VAL A 356 20.90 -20.99 -7.23
CA VAL A 356 19.44 -20.96 -7.17
C VAL A 356 18.89 -20.52 -8.53
N MET A 357 17.95 -21.30 -9.04
CA MET A 357 17.30 -21.05 -10.34
C MET A 357 15.97 -20.31 -10.17
N PRO A 358 15.53 -19.55 -11.19
CA PRO A 358 14.16 -19.06 -11.24
C PRO A 358 13.15 -20.21 -11.15
N GLY A 359 12.17 -20.08 -10.24
CA GLY A 359 11.18 -21.12 -9.90
C GLY A 359 11.51 -21.94 -8.66
N ASP A 360 12.70 -21.79 -8.10
CA ASP A 360 13.08 -22.53 -6.89
C ASP A 360 12.44 -21.94 -5.62
N ASN A 361 12.12 -22.85 -4.70
CA ASN A 361 11.87 -22.53 -3.30
C ASN A 361 13.10 -22.89 -2.49
N VAL A 362 13.69 -21.93 -1.80
CA VAL A 362 14.97 -22.12 -1.11
C VAL A 362 14.99 -21.39 0.22
N THR A 363 15.67 -22.00 1.21
CA THR A 363 16.02 -21.30 2.45
C THR A 363 17.30 -20.50 2.23
N LEU A 364 17.23 -19.19 2.43
CA LEU A 364 18.38 -18.28 2.27
C LEU A 364 18.73 -17.65 3.60
N ARG A 365 20.03 -17.50 3.85
CA ARG A 365 20.54 -16.61 4.89
C ARG A 365 20.91 -15.29 4.26
N VAL A 366 20.49 -14.19 4.87
CA VAL A 366 20.63 -12.83 4.31
C VAL A 366 21.31 -11.96 5.36
N LYS A 367 22.33 -11.22 4.93
CA LYS A 367 22.99 -10.19 5.72
C LYS A 367 22.74 -8.82 5.12
N LEU A 368 22.00 -7.99 5.82
CA LEU A 368 21.67 -6.62 5.40
C LEU A 368 22.84 -5.67 5.67
N ILE A 369 22.95 -4.63 4.84
CA ILE A 369 24.00 -3.58 5.03
C ILE A 369 23.70 -2.65 6.21
N ALA A 370 22.45 -2.63 6.69
CA ALA A 370 22.02 -1.82 7.84
C ALA A 370 21.02 -2.62 8.68
N PRO A 371 20.94 -2.37 10.00
CA PRO A 371 19.96 -3.03 10.85
C PRO A 371 18.55 -2.53 10.54
N VAL A 372 17.60 -3.45 10.50
CA VAL A 372 16.18 -3.19 10.25
C VAL A 372 15.34 -3.83 11.35
N ALA A 373 14.21 -3.21 11.70
CA ALA A 373 13.27 -3.80 12.64
C ALA A 373 12.64 -5.06 12.03
N LEU A 374 13.13 -6.23 12.44
CA LEU A 374 12.73 -7.54 11.91
C LEU A 374 12.15 -8.43 13.00
N GLU A 375 11.23 -9.29 12.58
CA GLU A 375 10.70 -10.36 13.41
C GLU A 375 10.40 -11.60 12.55
N GLN A 376 10.35 -12.76 13.16
CA GLN A 376 9.94 -13.99 12.51
C GLN A 376 8.51 -13.84 11.97
N GLY A 377 8.27 -14.33 10.75
CA GLY A 377 7.01 -14.19 10.06
C GLY A 377 6.90 -12.93 9.17
N SER A 378 7.83 -11.96 9.29
CA SER A 378 7.86 -10.79 8.40
C SER A 378 8.07 -11.22 6.96
N LYS A 379 7.27 -10.66 6.05
CA LYS A 379 7.39 -10.87 4.61
C LYS A 379 8.24 -9.79 3.96
N PHE A 380 8.82 -10.14 2.81
CA PHE A 380 9.62 -9.21 2.03
C PHE A 380 9.60 -9.58 0.54
N ALA A 381 9.86 -8.57 -0.29
CA ALA A 381 10.14 -8.75 -1.70
C ALA A 381 11.63 -8.54 -1.98
N ILE A 382 12.14 -9.26 -2.98
CA ILE A 382 13.51 -9.12 -3.49
C ILE A 382 13.44 -8.44 -4.85
N ARG A 383 14.23 -7.38 -5.03
CA ARG A 383 14.24 -6.61 -6.27
C ARG A 383 15.66 -6.42 -6.81
N GLU A 384 15.78 -6.47 -8.14
CA GLU A 384 17.01 -6.22 -8.87
C GLU A 384 16.71 -5.53 -10.21
N GLY A 385 17.44 -4.47 -10.54
CA GLY A 385 17.32 -3.80 -11.83
C GLY A 385 15.91 -3.32 -12.19
N GLY A 386 15.12 -2.93 -11.20
CA GLY A 386 13.72 -2.48 -11.38
C GLY A 386 12.69 -3.61 -11.49
N LEU A 387 13.09 -4.88 -11.33
CA LEU A 387 12.20 -6.05 -11.37
C LEU A 387 12.07 -6.67 -9.98
N THR A 388 10.88 -7.20 -9.65
CA THR A 388 10.70 -8.11 -8.53
C THR A 388 11.17 -9.49 -8.95
N VAL A 389 12.20 -10.01 -8.25
CA VAL A 389 12.86 -11.28 -8.62
C VAL A 389 12.59 -12.41 -7.63
N GLY A 390 11.99 -12.11 -6.50
CA GLY A 390 11.62 -13.09 -5.50
C GLY A 390 10.81 -12.50 -4.37
N ALA A 391 10.28 -13.38 -3.54
CA ALA A 391 9.58 -13.03 -2.32
C ALA A 391 9.84 -14.09 -1.25
N GLY A 392 9.79 -13.68 0.01
CA GLY A 392 10.05 -14.60 1.09
C GLY A 392 9.41 -14.21 2.42
N THR A 393 9.50 -15.14 3.35
CA THR A 393 9.08 -14.97 4.74
C THR A 393 10.25 -15.27 5.66
N ILE A 394 10.52 -14.38 6.61
CA ILE A 394 11.57 -14.56 7.61
C ILE A 394 11.20 -15.71 8.54
N THR A 395 12.06 -16.74 8.58
CA THR A 395 11.86 -17.91 9.44
C THR A 395 12.65 -17.81 10.75
N LYS A 396 13.75 -17.04 10.74
CA LYS A 396 14.58 -16.82 11.91
C LYS A 396 15.34 -15.48 11.78
N VAL A 397 15.48 -14.77 12.90
CA VAL A 397 16.37 -13.59 13.01
C VAL A 397 17.58 -13.96 13.86
N PHE A 398 18.75 -13.37 13.53
CA PHE A 398 19.98 -13.55 14.29
C PHE A 398 20.33 -12.27 15.06
N GLU A 399 21.00 -12.42 16.21
CA GLU A 399 21.47 -11.29 17.02
C GLU A 399 22.66 -10.56 16.39
#